data_c41e9cd8762e4eb5de095e31224867ac
#
_entry.id   c41e9cd8762e4eb5de095e31224867ac
#
_cell.length_a   1.000
_cell.length_b   1.000
_cell.length_c   1.000
_cell.angle_alpha   90.00
_cell.angle_beta   90.00
_cell.angle_gamma   90.00
#
_symmetry.space_group_name_H-M   'P 1'
#
loop_
_entity.id
_entity.type
_entity.pdbx_description
1 polymer ?
#
loop_
_entity_poly.entity_id
_entity_poly.type
_entity_poly.pdbx_seq_one_letter_code
_entity_poly.pdbx_strand_id
1 'polypeptide(L)'
;RHYKLWISSSNILQDIYSNDIFIDCESLLSSIEKVEKFFVETTAYSQALKCLAAHKTLFLTGDPGVGKTITSKMLILYFAAKGYRVRYTTDVTDLAALKRAISKDRNTKEVILLDDCLGQAYFEMKTSQGTELLSLIRFVNASKSKLLILNSRVTIYQEACLKTPELVKSFENKEFKIQILNMDVMPDLEKARILYNHMYFSTEDEDYFYAIKENRNYMNIINHDNYNPRIIQFISDPNRYKGITAANYYEFILNCLDNPHMVWDNEYEERLQVTDRSLLITLFSLSNTEVSYELVKKCFMKRIQR
;
A
#
# COMPACT_ATOMS: atom_id res chain seq x y z
N ARG A 1 -8.75 -14.27 12.59
CA ARG A 1 -8.68 -14.05 14.05
C ARG A 1 -7.46 -14.71 14.73
N HIS A 2 -6.62 -15.51 14.02
CA HIS A 2 -5.49 -16.23 14.61
C HIS A 2 -4.29 -16.35 13.66
N TYR A 3 -4.12 -15.41 12.70
CA TYR A 3 -2.97 -15.43 11.78
C TYR A 3 -1.62 -15.43 12.51
N LYS A 4 -1.52 -14.67 13.60
CA LYS A 4 -0.30 -14.57 14.41
C LYS A 4 0.09 -15.91 15.09
N LEU A 5 -0.88 -16.62 15.68
CA LEU A 5 -0.68 -17.94 16.27
C LEU A 5 -0.34 -18.99 15.19
N TRP A 6 -0.89 -18.84 14.01
CA TRP A 6 -0.68 -19.74 12.89
C TRP A 6 0.72 -19.59 12.30
N ILE A 7 1.18 -18.34 12.09
CA ILE A 7 2.54 -18.05 11.61
C ILE A 7 3.59 -18.53 12.61
N SER A 8 3.39 -18.31 13.90
CA SER A 8 4.33 -18.73 14.93
C SER A 8 4.37 -20.23 15.18
N SER A 9 3.30 -20.97 14.85
CA SER A 9 3.22 -22.42 15.04
C SER A 9 3.61 -23.25 13.82
N SER A 10 3.81 -22.62 12.65
CA SER A 10 4.10 -23.34 11.41
C SER A 10 5.53 -23.11 10.93
N ASN A 11 6.08 -24.13 10.24
CA ASN A 11 7.38 -24.04 9.56
C ASN A 11 7.41 -22.97 8.44
N ILE A 12 6.30 -22.23 8.24
CA ILE A 12 6.15 -21.16 7.24
C ILE A 12 7.17 -20.06 7.47
N LEU A 13 7.40 -19.66 8.74
CA LEU A 13 8.45 -18.70 9.07
C LEU A 13 9.82 -19.20 8.61
N GLN A 14 10.15 -20.48 8.87
CA GLN A 14 11.42 -21.06 8.44
C GLN A 14 11.57 -21.06 6.91
N ASP A 15 10.50 -21.34 6.17
CA ASP A 15 10.48 -21.30 4.70
C ASP A 15 10.60 -19.87 4.15
N ILE A 16 10.01 -18.88 4.83
CA ILE A 16 10.16 -17.46 4.52
C ILE A 16 11.60 -17.02 4.82
N TYR A 17 12.14 -17.42 5.96
CA TYR A 17 13.49 -17.08 6.42
C TYR A 17 14.63 -17.71 5.61
N SER A 18 14.39 -18.76 4.85
CA SER A 18 15.41 -19.42 4.01
C SER A 18 15.58 -18.86 2.61
N ASN A 19 14.97 -17.70 2.29
CA ASN A 19 15.00 -17.09 0.96
C ASN A 19 16.00 -15.94 0.85
N ASP A 20 16.61 -15.78 -0.35
CA ASP A 20 17.52 -14.68 -0.66
C ASP A 20 16.90 -13.27 -0.58
N ILE A 21 15.56 -13.17 -0.53
CA ILE A 21 14.79 -11.94 -0.32
C ILE A 21 14.39 -11.79 1.18
N PHE A 22 15.16 -12.35 2.04
CA PHE A 22 14.91 -12.42 3.49
C PHE A 22 14.64 -11.07 4.16
N ILE A 23 15.44 -10.05 3.85
CA ILE A 23 15.33 -8.72 4.47
C ILE A 23 13.98 -8.06 4.13
N ASP A 24 13.55 -8.15 2.88
CA ASP A 24 12.27 -7.61 2.43
C ASP A 24 11.09 -8.35 3.06
N CYS A 25 11.20 -9.68 3.22
CA CYS A 25 10.18 -10.49 3.86
C CYS A 25 10.09 -10.23 5.37
N GLU A 26 11.21 -9.99 6.08
CA GLU A 26 11.20 -9.59 7.49
C GLU A 26 10.53 -8.22 7.68
N SER A 27 10.91 -7.25 6.87
CA SER A 27 10.29 -5.94 6.87
C SER A 27 8.77 -6.02 6.59
N LEU A 28 8.37 -6.87 5.63
CA LEU A 28 6.97 -7.14 5.34
C LEU A 28 6.24 -7.72 6.56
N LEU A 29 6.77 -8.76 7.20
CA LEU A 29 6.15 -9.40 8.37
C LEU A 29 6.04 -8.42 9.54
N SER A 30 7.08 -7.69 9.87
CA SER A 30 7.04 -6.65 10.90
C SER A 30 6.00 -5.57 10.61
N SER A 31 5.84 -5.20 9.33
CA SER A 31 4.82 -4.23 8.92
C SER A 31 3.39 -4.79 9.05
N ILE A 32 3.18 -6.08 8.80
CA ILE A 32 1.88 -6.75 8.95
C ILE A 32 1.48 -6.83 10.43
N GLU A 33 2.40 -7.17 11.33
CA GLU A 33 2.11 -7.22 12.77
C GLU A 33 1.58 -5.89 13.33
N LYS A 34 2.07 -4.77 12.80
CA LYS A 34 1.62 -3.43 13.21
C LYS A 34 0.21 -3.09 12.74
N VAL A 35 -0.21 -3.62 11.60
CA VAL A 35 -1.47 -3.23 10.95
C VAL A 35 -2.56 -4.29 11.05
N GLU A 36 -2.24 -5.52 11.46
CA GLU A 36 -3.18 -6.65 11.53
C GLU A 36 -4.42 -6.31 12.35
N LYS A 37 -4.23 -5.69 13.52
CA LYS A 37 -5.33 -5.34 14.43
C LYS A 37 -6.31 -4.31 13.84
N PHE A 38 -5.86 -3.48 12.90
CA PHE A 38 -6.69 -2.48 12.23
C PHE A 38 -7.37 -3.02 10.98
N PHE A 39 -6.93 -4.17 10.47
CA PHE A 39 -7.43 -4.70 9.21
C PHE A 39 -8.90 -5.10 9.28
N VAL A 40 -9.64 -4.70 8.25
CA VAL A 40 -11.03 -5.09 8.01
C VAL A 40 -11.09 -5.93 6.74
N GLU A 41 -11.70 -7.10 6.82
CA GLU A 41 -12.02 -7.90 5.63
C GLU A 41 -13.09 -7.19 4.81
N THR A 42 -12.64 -6.45 3.80
CA THR A 42 -13.50 -5.70 2.88
C THR A 42 -14.03 -6.57 1.76
N THR A 43 -15.05 -6.08 1.07
CA THR A 43 -15.56 -6.70 -0.17
C THR A 43 -14.45 -6.82 -1.21
N ALA A 44 -13.60 -5.77 -1.33
CA ALA A 44 -12.44 -5.78 -2.22
C ALA A 44 -11.44 -6.90 -1.88
N TYR A 45 -11.15 -7.11 -0.58
CA TYR A 45 -10.31 -8.22 -0.14
C TYR A 45 -10.90 -9.59 -0.51
N SER A 46 -12.21 -9.78 -0.25
CA SER A 46 -12.91 -11.03 -0.58
C SER A 46 -12.95 -11.29 -2.09
N GLN A 47 -13.12 -10.25 -2.90
CA GLN A 47 -13.05 -10.34 -4.37
C GLN A 47 -11.62 -10.66 -4.83
N ALA A 48 -10.61 -10.03 -4.24
CA ALA A 48 -9.21 -10.28 -4.54
C ALA A 48 -8.81 -11.74 -4.31
N LEU A 49 -9.27 -12.35 -3.21
CA LEU A 49 -9.07 -13.78 -2.95
C LEU A 49 -9.68 -14.67 -4.03
N LYS A 50 -10.92 -14.38 -4.43
CA LYS A 50 -11.61 -15.13 -5.50
C LYS A 50 -10.89 -14.96 -6.85
N CYS A 51 -10.44 -13.73 -7.15
CA CYS A 51 -9.71 -13.42 -8.37
C CYS A 51 -8.38 -14.18 -8.43
N LEU A 52 -7.59 -14.18 -7.36
CA LEU A 52 -6.32 -14.92 -7.32
C LEU A 52 -6.52 -16.44 -7.46
N ALA A 53 -7.57 -16.99 -6.86
CA ALA A 53 -7.90 -18.40 -7.00
C ALA A 53 -8.27 -18.79 -8.44
N ALA A 54 -8.95 -17.89 -9.17
CA ALA A 54 -9.41 -18.13 -10.54
C ALA A 54 -8.37 -17.76 -11.61
N HIS A 55 -7.65 -16.65 -11.43
CA HIS A 55 -6.83 -16.04 -12.49
C HIS A 55 -5.33 -16.04 -12.20
N LYS A 56 -4.90 -16.36 -10.99
CA LYS A 56 -3.50 -16.38 -10.51
C LYS A 56 -2.78 -15.03 -10.51
N THR A 57 -3.20 -14.08 -11.32
CA THR A 57 -2.62 -12.72 -11.39
C THR A 57 -3.69 -11.68 -11.09
N LEU A 58 -3.45 -10.88 -10.06
CA LEU A 58 -4.30 -9.81 -9.59
C LEU A 58 -3.56 -8.47 -9.71
N PHE A 59 -4.24 -7.45 -10.24
CA PHE A 59 -3.75 -6.09 -10.26
C PHE A 59 -4.72 -5.19 -9.48
N LEU A 60 -4.27 -4.65 -8.35
CA LEU A 60 -5.04 -3.74 -7.50
C LEU A 60 -4.74 -2.30 -7.91
N THR A 61 -5.79 -1.53 -8.22
CA THR A 61 -5.70 -0.09 -8.48
C THR A 61 -6.58 0.69 -7.53
N GLY A 62 -6.35 1.97 -7.41
CA GLY A 62 -7.17 2.88 -6.60
C GLY A 62 -6.37 4.08 -6.12
N ASP A 63 -7.05 5.01 -5.49
CA ASP A 63 -6.48 6.25 -4.98
C ASP A 63 -5.46 6.02 -3.85
N PRO A 64 -4.55 6.97 -3.60
CA PRO A 64 -3.65 6.91 -2.46
C PRO A 64 -4.43 6.77 -1.15
N GLY A 65 -4.03 5.82 -0.29
CA GLY A 65 -4.63 5.65 1.04
C GLY A 65 -5.83 4.71 1.13
N VAL A 66 -6.41 4.21 0.02
CA VAL A 66 -7.58 3.30 0.01
C VAL A 66 -7.28 1.88 0.52
N GLY A 67 -6.03 1.57 0.89
CA GLY A 67 -5.67 0.31 1.52
C GLY A 67 -5.11 -0.76 0.57
N LYS A 68 -4.64 -0.42 -0.65
CA LYS A 68 -4.04 -1.39 -1.60
C LYS A 68 -2.91 -2.21 -1.00
N THR A 69 -1.92 -1.55 -0.43
CA THR A 69 -0.75 -2.19 0.19
C THR A 69 -1.16 -3.08 1.36
N ILE A 70 -2.08 -2.63 2.23
CA ILE A 70 -2.58 -3.44 3.36
C ILE A 70 -3.32 -4.68 2.84
N THR A 71 -4.19 -4.52 1.87
CA THR A 71 -4.90 -5.63 1.22
C THR A 71 -3.93 -6.62 0.60
N SER A 72 -2.92 -6.15 -0.15
CA SER A 72 -1.87 -6.99 -0.74
C SER A 72 -1.10 -7.78 0.32
N LYS A 73 -0.72 -7.13 1.42
CA LYS A 73 -0.02 -7.76 2.54
C LYS A 73 -0.86 -8.84 3.23
N MET A 74 -2.15 -8.57 3.43
CA MET A 74 -3.06 -9.56 4.04
C MET A 74 -3.34 -10.74 3.11
N LEU A 75 -3.35 -10.53 1.78
CA LEU A 75 -3.40 -11.62 0.80
C LEU A 75 -2.14 -12.49 0.87
N ILE A 76 -0.96 -11.86 0.94
CA ILE A 76 0.32 -12.58 1.14
C ILE A 76 0.26 -13.44 2.39
N LEU A 77 -0.18 -12.87 3.51
CA LEU A 77 -0.31 -13.58 4.78
C LEU A 77 -1.25 -14.79 4.66
N TYR A 78 -2.40 -14.61 4.00
CA TYR A 78 -3.34 -15.69 3.78
C TYR A 78 -2.73 -16.85 2.97
N PHE A 79 -1.99 -16.55 1.90
CA PHE A 79 -1.36 -17.60 1.09
C PHE A 79 -0.12 -18.19 1.74
N ALA A 80 0.66 -17.41 2.49
CA ALA A 80 1.75 -17.91 3.32
C ALA A 80 1.22 -18.96 4.32
N ALA A 81 0.08 -18.67 4.97
CA ALA A 81 -0.61 -19.62 5.84
C ALA A 81 -1.10 -20.90 5.13
N LYS A 82 -1.20 -20.90 3.80
CA LYS A 82 -1.50 -22.08 2.95
C LYS A 82 -0.24 -22.76 2.39
N GLY A 83 0.94 -22.41 2.89
CA GLY A 83 2.22 -23.01 2.53
C GLY A 83 2.79 -22.46 1.21
N TYR A 84 2.41 -21.24 0.81
CA TYR A 84 3.09 -20.55 -0.28
C TYR A 84 4.33 -19.83 0.24
N ARG A 85 5.44 -19.97 -0.47
CA ARG A 85 6.64 -19.17 -0.22
C ARG A 85 6.40 -17.74 -0.70
N VAL A 86 6.76 -16.77 0.13
CA VAL A 86 6.59 -15.35 -0.17
C VAL A 86 7.78 -14.84 -0.99
N ARG A 87 7.47 -14.00 -1.99
CA ARG A 87 8.43 -13.19 -2.75
C ARG A 87 7.91 -11.78 -2.79
N TYR A 88 8.66 -10.84 -2.30
CA TYR A 88 8.21 -9.45 -2.15
C TYR A 88 9.28 -8.47 -2.59
N THR A 89 8.89 -7.44 -3.32
CA THR A 89 9.71 -6.25 -3.56
C THR A 89 8.82 -5.02 -3.80
N THR A 90 9.33 -3.87 -3.40
CA THR A 90 8.78 -2.54 -3.71
C THR A 90 9.55 -1.88 -4.86
N ASP A 91 10.65 -2.47 -5.30
CA ASP A 91 11.52 -1.91 -6.32
C ASP A 91 11.28 -2.55 -7.68
N VAL A 92 10.66 -1.77 -8.57
CA VAL A 92 10.43 -2.17 -9.96
C VAL A 92 11.73 -2.33 -10.75
N THR A 93 12.79 -1.66 -10.32
CA THR A 93 14.10 -1.73 -11.00
C THR A 93 14.77 -3.07 -10.78
N ASP A 94 14.40 -3.80 -9.72
CA ASP A 94 14.98 -5.10 -9.34
C ASP A 94 14.14 -6.32 -9.74
N LEU A 95 13.32 -6.20 -10.80
CA LEU A 95 12.58 -7.34 -11.36
C LEU A 95 13.47 -8.52 -11.71
N ALA A 96 14.72 -8.25 -12.12
CA ALA A 96 15.69 -9.30 -12.45
C ALA A 96 16.11 -10.12 -11.21
N ALA A 97 16.33 -9.49 -10.05
CA ALA A 97 16.63 -10.19 -8.80
C ALA A 97 15.41 -10.98 -8.31
N LEU A 98 14.23 -10.38 -8.35
CA LEU A 98 13.00 -11.08 -8.02
C LEU A 98 12.81 -12.34 -8.89
N LYS A 99 12.99 -12.22 -10.21
CA LYS A 99 12.89 -13.38 -11.12
C LYS A 99 13.90 -14.48 -10.83
N ARG A 100 15.10 -14.15 -10.37
CA ARG A 100 16.12 -15.12 -9.90
C ARG A 100 15.70 -15.85 -8.62
N ALA A 101 15.02 -15.13 -7.71
CA ALA A 101 14.56 -15.68 -6.44
C ALA A 101 13.34 -16.62 -6.59
N ILE A 102 12.57 -16.50 -7.69
CA ILE A 102 11.42 -17.37 -7.96
C ILE A 102 11.93 -18.74 -8.44
N SER A 103 11.36 -19.81 -7.85
CA SER A 103 11.67 -21.17 -8.27
C SER A 103 11.28 -21.43 -9.73
N LYS A 104 12.18 -22.05 -10.49
CA LYS A 104 11.91 -22.47 -11.87
C LYS A 104 10.91 -23.65 -11.93
N ASP A 105 10.78 -24.40 -10.83
CA ASP A 105 9.77 -25.46 -10.73
C ASP A 105 8.37 -24.85 -10.65
N ARG A 106 7.54 -25.19 -11.64
CA ARG A 106 6.17 -24.68 -11.78
C ARG A 106 5.19 -25.22 -10.74
N ASN A 107 5.57 -26.26 -9.99
CA ASN A 107 4.74 -26.88 -8.95
C ASN A 107 5.05 -26.29 -7.56
N THR A 108 6.17 -25.60 -7.38
CA THR A 108 6.49 -24.92 -6.12
C THR A 108 5.47 -23.83 -5.86
N LYS A 109 4.83 -23.87 -4.70
CA LYS A 109 3.87 -22.85 -4.27
C LYS A 109 4.59 -21.57 -3.92
N GLU A 110 4.37 -20.50 -4.68
CA GLU A 110 4.92 -19.17 -4.41
C GLU A 110 3.86 -18.10 -4.64
N VAL A 111 3.82 -17.12 -3.74
CA VAL A 111 3.03 -15.90 -3.88
C VAL A 111 3.98 -14.71 -3.99
N ILE A 112 3.83 -13.95 -5.05
CA ILE A 112 4.72 -12.87 -5.45
C ILE A 112 3.96 -11.56 -5.31
N LEU A 113 4.53 -10.57 -4.63
CA LEU A 113 3.99 -9.22 -4.52
C LEU A 113 4.99 -8.21 -5.10
N LEU A 114 4.51 -7.43 -6.05
CA LEU A 114 5.14 -6.20 -6.51
C LEU A 114 4.29 -5.02 -6.04
N ASP A 115 4.75 -4.35 -5.00
CA ASP A 115 4.09 -3.18 -4.43
C ASP A 115 4.52 -1.95 -5.23
N ASP A 116 3.55 -1.07 -5.60
CA ASP A 116 3.75 0.09 -6.47
C ASP A 116 4.47 -0.25 -7.79
N CYS A 117 4.04 -1.31 -8.47
CA CYS A 117 4.73 -1.95 -9.60
C CYS A 117 4.90 -1.08 -10.86
N LEU A 118 4.27 0.08 -10.94
CA LEU A 118 4.41 1.05 -12.04
C LEU A 118 5.18 2.31 -11.62
N GLY A 119 5.64 2.37 -10.36
CA GLY A 119 6.30 3.50 -9.74
C GLY A 119 5.54 4.07 -8.56
N GLN A 120 6.24 4.78 -7.68
CA GLN A 120 5.66 5.29 -6.42
C GLN A 120 5.03 6.67 -6.56
N ALA A 121 5.67 7.57 -7.29
CA ALA A 121 5.25 8.97 -7.44
C ALA A 121 4.71 9.27 -8.84
N TYR A 122 5.32 8.70 -9.86
CA TYR A 122 4.98 8.83 -11.28
C TYR A 122 5.32 7.51 -12.00
N PHE A 123 4.93 7.39 -13.28
CA PHE A 123 5.25 6.20 -14.07
C PHE A 123 6.76 6.11 -14.36
N GLU A 124 7.43 5.16 -13.75
CA GLU A 124 8.89 4.99 -13.78
C GLU A 124 9.35 3.83 -14.66
N MET A 125 8.43 2.96 -15.10
CA MET A 125 8.77 1.73 -15.79
C MET A 125 9.35 1.99 -17.18
N LYS A 126 10.57 1.55 -17.41
CA LYS A 126 11.21 1.53 -18.75
C LYS A 126 10.60 0.43 -19.62
N THR A 127 10.69 0.57 -20.94
CA THR A 127 10.17 -0.42 -21.91
C THR A 127 10.71 -1.83 -21.66
N SER A 128 12.00 -1.97 -21.30
CA SER A 128 12.61 -3.25 -20.95
C SER A 128 11.98 -3.89 -19.72
N GLN A 129 11.68 -3.10 -18.67
CA GLN A 129 11.03 -3.57 -17.45
C GLN A 129 9.59 -3.99 -17.72
N GLY A 130 8.87 -3.27 -18.58
CA GLY A 130 7.53 -3.68 -19.03
C GLY A 130 7.55 -5.06 -19.68
N THR A 131 8.52 -5.33 -20.55
CA THR A 131 8.71 -6.65 -21.18
C THR A 131 9.03 -7.73 -20.14
N GLU A 132 9.84 -7.40 -19.14
CA GLU A 132 10.17 -8.32 -18.05
C GLU A 132 8.96 -8.63 -17.17
N LEU A 133 8.13 -7.63 -16.86
CA LEU A 133 6.88 -7.82 -16.11
C LEU A 133 5.92 -8.73 -16.88
N LEU A 134 5.72 -8.49 -18.17
CA LEU A 134 4.88 -9.35 -19.02
C LEU A 134 5.41 -10.79 -19.07
N SER A 135 6.73 -10.97 -19.15
CA SER A 135 7.37 -12.28 -19.08
C SER A 135 7.09 -12.99 -17.73
N LEU A 136 7.14 -12.26 -16.62
CA LEU A 136 6.81 -12.79 -15.29
C LEU A 136 5.34 -13.21 -15.21
N ILE A 137 4.42 -12.39 -15.70
CA ILE A 137 2.99 -12.70 -15.75
C ILE A 137 2.72 -13.98 -16.55
N ARG A 138 3.32 -14.12 -17.75
CA ARG A 138 3.20 -15.35 -18.56
C ARG A 138 3.72 -16.57 -17.81
N PHE A 139 4.86 -16.45 -17.13
CA PHE A 139 5.44 -17.54 -16.35
C PHE A 139 4.51 -17.96 -15.21
N VAL A 140 3.95 -17.02 -14.44
CA VAL A 140 3.01 -17.28 -13.36
C VAL A 140 1.75 -17.95 -13.90
N ASN A 141 1.16 -17.42 -14.96
CA ASN A 141 -0.05 -17.97 -15.58
C ASN A 141 0.14 -19.39 -16.12
N ALA A 142 1.33 -19.69 -16.64
CA ALA A 142 1.70 -21.04 -17.09
C ALA A 142 2.06 -22.01 -15.95
N SER A 143 2.23 -21.51 -14.73
CA SER A 143 2.57 -22.30 -13.54
C SER A 143 1.31 -22.81 -12.85
N LYS A 144 1.37 -23.98 -12.17
CA LYS A 144 0.22 -24.53 -11.46
C LYS A 144 -0.01 -23.88 -10.09
N SER A 145 1.07 -23.50 -9.41
CA SER A 145 1.06 -23.16 -7.98
C SER A 145 1.74 -21.81 -7.69
N LYS A 146 1.77 -20.89 -8.65
CA LYS A 146 2.30 -19.54 -8.45
C LYS A 146 1.18 -18.51 -8.55
N LEU A 147 1.25 -17.49 -7.69
CA LEU A 147 0.32 -16.36 -7.65
C LEU A 147 1.10 -15.06 -7.74
N LEU A 148 0.54 -14.06 -8.42
CA LEU A 148 1.13 -12.75 -8.57
C LEU A 148 0.13 -11.68 -8.18
N ILE A 149 0.54 -10.81 -7.27
CA ILE A 149 -0.19 -9.64 -6.83
C ILE A 149 0.61 -8.42 -7.27
N LEU A 150 -0.03 -7.57 -8.01
CA LEU A 150 0.47 -6.27 -8.47
C LEU A 150 -0.41 -5.20 -7.86
N ASN A 151 0.18 -4.08 -7.46
CA ASN A 151 -0.64 -2.90 -7.16
C ASN A 151 0.00 -1.63 -7.71
N SER A 152 -0.82 -0.61 -7.94
CA SER A 152 -0.40 0.73 -8.32
C SER A 152 -1.49 1.75 -8.01
N ARG A 153 -1.11 3.03 -7.96
CA ARG A 153 -2.09 4.12 -7.88
C ARG A 153 -2.82 4.26 -9.21
N VAL A 154 -4.09 4.63 -9.16
CA VAL A 154 -4.92 4.81 -10.37
C VAL A 154 -4.33 5.88 -11.31
N THR A 155 -3.79 6.96 -10.76
CA THR A 155 -3.15 8.05 -11.53
C THR A 155 -1.93 7.55 -12.30
N ILE A 156 -1.07 6.73 -11.66
CA ILE A 156 0.11 6.14 -12.30
C ILE A 156 -0.29 5.11 -13.35
N TYR A 157 -1.34 4.33 -13.09
CA TYR A 157 -1.90 3.40 -14.07
C TYR A 157 -2.43 4.16 -15.32
N GLN A 158 -3.14 5.28 -15.11
CA GLN A 158 -3.59 6.14 -16.21
C GLN A 158 -2.42 6.74 -16.99
N GLU A 159 -1.37 7.18 -16.30
CA GLU A 159 -0.14 7.64 -16.94
C GLU A 159 0.53 6.55 -17.77
N ALA A 160 0.58 5.32 -17.27
CA ALA A 160 1.06 4.15 -18.00
C ALA A 160 0.22 3.89 -19.28
N CYS A 161 -1.11 4.08 -19.20
CA CYS A 161 -1.99 3.97 -20.37
C CYS A 161 -1.60 4.95 -21.50
N LEU A 162 -1.16 6.14 -21.13
CA LEU A 162 -0.74 7.16 -22.08
C LEU A 162 0.68 6.93 -22.64
N LYS A 163 1.63 6.60 -21.74
CA LYS A 163 3.05 6.47 -22.10
C LYS A 163 3.42 5.13 -22.73
N THR A 164 2.74 4.05 -22.32
CA THR A 164 3.02 2.67 -22.76
C THR A 164 1.73 1.90 -23.04
N PRO A 165 0.94 2.33 -24.04
CA PRO A 165 -0.36 1.71 -24.33
C PRO A 165 -0.27 0.22 -24.66
N GLU A 166 0.86 -0.26 -25.19
CA GLU A 166 1.08 -1.68 -25.47
C GLU A 166 1.16 -2.54 -24.20
N LEU A 167 1.79 -2.02 -23.14
CA LEU A 167 1.85 -2.69 -21.85
C LEU A 167 0.44 -2.83 -21.26
N VAL A 168 -0.34 -1.75 -21.28
CA VAL A 168 -1.70 -1.75 -20.72
C VAL A 168 -2.65 -2.62 -21.53
N LYS A 169 -2.59 -2.54 -22.87
CA LYS A 169 -3.33 -3.48 -23.74
C LYS A 169 -3.01 -4.94 -23.42
N SER A 170 -1.75 -5.22 -23.04
CA SER A 170 -1.36 -6.55 -22.60
C SER A 170 -2.02 -6.94 -21.27
N PHE A 171 -2.21 -6.00 -20.32
CA PHE A 171 -2.94 -6.26 -19.09
C PHE A 171 -4.43 -6.56 -19.32
N GLU A 172 -5.04 -5.89 -20.28
CA GLU A 172 -6.45 -6.08 -20.64
C GLU A 172 -6.67 -7.29 -21.56
N ASN A 173 -5.59 -7.82 -22.16
CA ASN A 173 -5.67 -8.96 -23.05
C ASN A 173 -6.01 -10.25 -22.26
N LYS A 174 -7.07 -10.95 -22.71
CA LYS A 174 -7.50 -12.22 -22.14
C LYS A 174 -6.41 -13.29 -22.07
N GLU A 175 -5.38 -13.19 -22.92
CA GLU A 175 -4.23 -14.09 -22.91
C GLU A 175 -3.46 -14.04 -21.58
N PHE A 176 -3.31 -12.84 -21.01
CA PHE A 176 -2.58 -12.65 -19.76
C PHE A 176 -3.40 -12.98 -18.49
N LYS A 177 -4.73 -13.15 -18.62
CA LYS A 177 -5.62 -13.51 -17.52
C LYS A 177 -5.41 -12.68 -16.25
N ILE A 178 -5.12 -11.39 -16.41
CA ILE A 178 -4.97 -10.46 -15.29
C ILE A 178 -6.36 -9.98 -14.90
N GLN A 179 -6.66 -10.04 -13.60
CA GLN A 179 -7.85 -9.41 -13.06
C GLN A 179 -7.48 -8.06 -12.46
N ILE A 180 -8.02 -6.99 -13.02
CA ILE A 180 -7.87 -5.64 -12.47
C ILE A 180 -9.03 -5.39 -11.50
N LEU A 181 -8.71 -4.99 -10.27
CA LEU A 181 -9.67 -4.66 -9.24
C LEU A 181 -9.42 -3.22 -8.75
N ASN A 182 -10.42 -2.35 -8.97
CA ASN A 182 -10.41 -1.00 -8.43
C ASN A 182 -10.93 -1.02 -7.00
N MET A 183 -10.19 -0.39 -6.08
CA MET A 183 -10.47 -0.36 -4.65
C MET A 183 -11.11 0.95 -4.16
N ASP A 184 -11.47 1.87 -5.05
CA ASP A 184 -11.99 3.19 -4.65
C ASP A 184 -13.42 3.13 -4.09
N VAL A 185 -14.17 2.09 -4.40
CA VAL A 185 -15.55 1.91 -3.89
C VAL A 185 -15.52 1.16 -2.57
N MET A 186 -15.91 1.83 -1.50
CA MET A 186 -15.98 1.26 -0.16
C MET A 186 -17.39 1.47 0.45
N PRO A 187 -18.13 0.39 0.77
CA PRO A 187 -19.42 0.49 1.43
C PRO A 187 -19.35 1.12 2.82
N ASP A 188 -20.39 1.82 3.24
CA ASP A 188 -20.44 2.53 4.53
C ASP A 188 -20.16 1.62 5.73
N LEU A 189 -20.62 0.36 5.69
CA LEU A 189 -20.35 -0.61 6.74
C LEU A 189 -18.84 -0.91 6.87
N GLU A 190 -18.12 -0.95 5.77
CA GLU A 190 -16.67 -1.16 5.76
C GLU A 190 -15.94 0.07 6.29
N LYS A 191 -16.36 1.27 5.86
CA LYS A 191 -15.89 2.54 6.39
C LYS A 191 -16.09 2.61 7.91
N ALA A 192 -17.28 2.25 8.40
CA ALA A 192 -17.59 2.22 9.82
C ALA A 192 -16.70 1.23 10.59
N ARG A 193 -16.44 0.03 10.04
CA ARG A 193 -15.57 -0.96 10.67
C ARG A 193 -14.11 -0.50 10.72
N ILE A 194 -13.62 0.16 9.67
CA ILE A 194 -12.27 0.73 9.64
C ILE A 194 -12.16 1.83 10.70
N LEU A 195 -13.11 2.77 10.75
CA LEU A 195 -13.16 3.80 11.78
C LEU A 195 -13.17 3.18 13.18
N TYR A 196 -14.05 2.20 13.43
CA TYR A 196 -14.15 1.52 14.72
C TYR A 196 -12.83 0.86 15.12
N ASN A 197 -12.19 0.07 14.23
CA ASN A 197 -10.95 -0.62 14.55
C ASN A 197 -9.83 0.38 14.86
N HIS A 198 -9.69 1.45 14.06
CA HIS A 198 -8.69 2.46 14.32
C HIS A 198 -8.92 3.16 15.66
N MET A 199 -10.14 3.57 15.95
CA MET A 199 -10.46 4.20 17.24
C MET A 199 -10.26 3.26 18.41
N TYR A 200 -10.75 2.03 18.32
CA TYR A 200 -10.69 1.05 19.41
C TYR A 200 -9.26 0.62 19.77
N PHE A 201 -8.40 0.46 18.77
CA PHE A 201 -7.03 -0.04 18.99
C PHE A 201 -5.96 1.04 19.14
N SER A 202 -6.27 2.31 18.81
CA SER A 202 -5.30 3.41 18.91
C SER A 202 -5.61 4.37 20.06
N THR A 203 -6.89 4.56 20.41
CA THR A 203 -7.29 5.54 21.41
C THR A 203 -6.95 5.04 22.80
N GLU A 204 -6.20 5.83 23.57
CA GLU A 204 -5.81 5.51 24.93
C GLU A 204 -6.91 5.87 25.96
N ASP A 205 -7.76 6.85 25.62
CA ASP A 205 -8.81 7.38 26.48
C ASP A 205 -10.20 7.19 25.83
N GLU A 206 -11.11 6.59 26.55
CA GLU A 206 -12.48 6.31 26.09
C GLU A 206 -13.28 7.58 25.77
N ASP A 207 -12.95 8.72 26.36
CA ASP A 207 -13.66 9.98 26.12
C ASP A 207 -13.59 10.42 24.64
N TYR A 208 -12.46 10.18 23.96
CA TYR A 208 -12.33 10.43 22.53
C TYR A 208 -13.20 9.51 21.70
N PHE A 209 -13.36 8.27 22.12
CA PHE A 209 -14.25 7.32 21.46
C PHE A 209 -15.72 7.73 21.66
N TYR A 210 -16.09 8.19 22.87
CA TYR A 210 -17.44 8.68 23.15
C TYR A 210 -17.78 9.94 22.36
N ALA A 211 -16.85 10.88 22.16
CA ALA A 211 -17.06 12.09 21.35
C ALA A 211 -17.50 11.76 19.91
N ILE A 212 -16.97 10.67 19.33
CA ILE A 212 -17.39 10.21 17.99
C ILE A 212 -18.75 9.50 18.03
N LYS A 213 -19.03 8.78 19.11
CA LYS A 213 -20.29 8.05 19.28
C LYS A 213 -21.47 8.96 19.61
N GLU A 214 -21.21 10.05 20.31
CA GLU A 214 -22.21 11.04 20.68
C GLU A 214 -22.92 11.58 19.44
N ASN A 215 -24.23 11.80 19.52
CA ASN A 215 -25.07 12.31 18.44
C ASN A 215 -24.89 11.56 17.10
N ARG A 216 -24.31 10.36 17.11
CA ARG A 216 -23.94 9.59 15.90
C ARG A 216 -22.95 10.33 14.98
N ASN A 217 -22.02 11.09 15.56
CA ASN A 217 -21.00 11.84 14.81
C ASN A 217 -20.21 10.94 13.84
N TYR A 218 -20.05 9.65 14.15
CA TYR A 218 -19.43 8.67 13.24
C TYR A 218 -20.14 8.60 11.87
N MET A 219 -21.45 8.88 11.80
CA MET A 219 -22.17 8.86 10.52
C MET A 219 -21.70 9.97 9.58
N ASN A 220 -21.42 11.17 10.14
CA ASN A 220 -20.88 12.27 9.34
C ASN A 220 -19.46 11.96 8.86
N ILE A 221 -18.67 11.27 9.68
CA ILE A 221 -17.31 10.86 9.33
C ILE A 221 -17.35 9.84 8.18
N ILE A 222 -18.14 8.77 8.29
CA ILE A 222 -18.18 7.70 7.26
C ILE A 222 -18.82 8.15 5.95
N ASN A 223 -19.74 9.13 6.00
CA ASN A 223 -20.41 9.68 4.82
C ASN A 223 -19.69 10.89 4.22
N HIS A 224 -18.56 11.28 4.78
CA HIS A 224 -17.80 12.43 4.29
C HIS A 224 -17.19 12.14 2.91
N ASP A 225 -17.27 13.09 1.97
CA ASP A 225 -16.78 12.94 0.60
C ASP A 225 -15.29 12.59 0.54
N ASN A 226 -14.49 13.18 1.45
CA ASN A 226 -13.07 12.93 1.58
C ASN A 226 -12.73 11.78 2.55
N TYR A 227 -13.69 10.88 2.88
CA TYR A 227 -13.39 9.72 3.69
C TYR A 227 -12.28 8.89 3.05
N ASN A 228 -11.19 8.68 3.78
CA ASN A 228 -10.06 7.89 3.33
C ASN A 228 -9.45 7.13 4.52
N PRO A 229 -9.20 5.82 4.43
CA PRO A 229 -8.60 5.03 5.51
C PRO A 229 -7.30 5.63 6.08
N ARG A 230 -6.52 6.32 5.25
CA ARG A 230 -5.29 6.99 5.69
C ARG A 230 -5.58 8.19 6.59
N ILE A 231 -6.64 8.96 6.30
CA ILE A 231 -7.08 10.06 7.18
C ILE A 231 -7.58 9.46 8.49
N ILE A 232 -8.35 8.35 8.44
CA ILE A 232 -8.82 7.66 9.65
C ILE A 232 -7.63 7.18 10.50
N GLN A 233 -6.61 6.62 9.89
CA GLN A 233 -5.38 6.24 10.59
C GLN A 233 -4.71 7.47 11.24
N PHE A 234 -4.65 8.59 10.54
CA PHE A 234 -4.03 9.83 11.03
C PHE A 234 -4.77 10.38 12.26
N ILE A 235 -6.09 10.55 12.16
CA ILE A 235 -6.90 11.12 13.25
C ILE A 235 -6.95 10.22 14.49
N SER A 236 -6.75 8.92 14.34
CA SER A 236 -6.75 7.96 15.44
C SER A 236 -5.39 7.81 16.15
N ASP A 237 -4.31 8.40 15.63
CA ASP A 237 -2.99 8.38 16.26
C ASP A 237 -2.95 9.41 17.42
N PRO A 238 -2.73 8.97 18.69
CA PRO A 238 -2.68 9.87 19.86
C PRO A 238 -1.69 11.01 19.72
N ASN A 239 -0.60 10.81 18.97
CA ASN A 239 0.39 11.87 18.75
C ASN A 239 -0.15 13.02 17.89
N ARG A 240 -1.23 12.81 17.12
CA ARG A 240 -1.79 13.79 16.19
C ARG A 240 -2.82 14.71 16.82
N TYR A 241 -3.50 14.23 17.86
CA TYR A 241 -4.49 15.03 18.60
C TYR A 241 -4.00 15.41 20.01
N LYS A 242 -2.69 15.29 20.25
CA LYS A 242 -2.10 15.71 21.53
C LYS A 242 -2.39 17.19 21.80
N GLY A 243 -3.00 17.45 22.97
CA GLY A 243 -3.42 18.83 23.36
C GLY A 243 -4.83 19.22 22.90
N ILE A 244 -5.51 18.40 22.10
CA ILE A 244 -6.93 18.56 21.77
C ILE A 244 -7.74 17.86 22.85
N THR A 245 -8.74 18.53 23.41
CA THR A 245 -9.65 17.89 24.39
C THR A 245 -10.66 16.98 23.69
N ALA A 246 -11.21 16.00 24.41
CA ALA A 246 -12.24 15.11 23.85
C ALA A 246 -13.45 15.89 23.31
N ALA A 247 -13.83 17.01 23.95
CA ALA A 247 -14.92 17.87 23.48
C ALA A 247 -14.66 18.50 22.10
N ASN A 248 -13.40 18.79 21.75
CA ASN A 248 -13.02 19.41 20.48
C ASN A 248 -12.54 18.36 19.45
N TYR A 249 -12.50 17.08 19.83
CA TYR A 249 -11.93 16.04 18.98
C TYR A 249 -12.75 15.76 17.73
N TYR A 250 -14.07 15.82 17.82
CA TYR A 250 -14.92 15.65 16.65
C TYR A 250 -14.73 16.79 15.62
N GLU A 251 -14.59 18.03 16.09
CA GLU A 251 -14.28 19.17 15.22
C GLU A 251 -12.91 19.03 14.54
N PHE A 252 -11.90 18.55 15.28
CA PHE A 252 -10.59 18.22 14.72
C PHE A 252 -10.70 17.18 13.58
N ILE A 253 -11.50 16.12 13.77
CA ILE A 253 -11.71 15.10 12.75
C ILE A 253 -12.33 15.70 11.48
N LEU A 254 -13.39 16.49 11.63
CA LEU A 254 -14.04 17.15 10.49
C LEU A 254 -13.06 18.07 9.75
N ASN A 255 -12.27 18.83 10.49
CA ASN A 255 -11.26 19.71 9.90
C ASN A 255 -10.20 18.91 9.10
N CYS A 256 -9.78 17.74 9.58
CA CYS A 256 -8.86 16.85 8.83
C CYS A 256 -9.51 16.26 7.57
N LEU A 257 -10.81 15.99 7.60
CA LEU A 257 -11.55 15.49 6.44
C LEU A 257 -11.81 16.59 5.41
N ASP A 258 -12.18 17.81 5.86
CA ASP A 258 -12.39 18.97 5.00
C ASP A 258 -11.08 19.43 4.35
N ASN A 259 -9.96 19.28 5.05
CA ASN A 259 -8.64 19.74 4.65
C ASN A 259 -7.62 18.57 4.62
N PRO A 260 -7.72 17.61 3.68
CA PRO A 260 -6.85 16.43 3.64
C PRO A 260 -5.36 16.75 3.56
N HIS A 261 -4.99 17.93 3.03
CA HIS A 261 -3.60 18.40 2.96
C HIS A 261 -2.97 18.57 4.34
N MET A 262 -3.73 18.90 5.38
CA MET A 262 -3.23 19.03 6.76
C MET A 262 -2.58 17.74 7.28
N VAL A 263 -2.99 16.57 6.77
CA VAL A 263 -2.35 15.29 7.09
C VAL A 263 -0.88 15.28 6.68
N TRP A 264 -0.54 16.03 5.63
CA TRP A 264 0.82 16.16 5.10
C TRP A 264 1.57 17.36 5.67
N ASP A 265 0.86 18.48 5.98
CA ASP A 265 1.46 19.68 6.52
C ASP A 265 2.12 19.38 7.87
N ASN A 266 1.47 18.63 8.74
CA ASN A 266 2.06 18.19 10.02
C ASN A 266 3.33 17.36 9.84
N GLU A 267 3.37 16.46 8.84
CA GLU A 267 4.60 15.70 8.54
C GLU A 267 5.71 16.65 8.10
N TYR A 268 5.39 17.62 7.27
CA TYR A 268 6.34 18.59 6.74
C TYR A 268 6.84 19.56 7.82
N GLU A 269 5.94 20.12 8.62
CA GLU A 269 6.28 21.16 9.60
C GLU A 269 6.90 20.62 10.88
N GLU A 270 6.44 19.47 11.38
CA GLU A 270 6.83 18.97 12.70
C GLU A 270 7.88 17.86 12.67
N ARG A 271 7.90 17.02 11.62
CA ARG A 271 8.79 15.86 11.56
C ARG A 271 10.03 16.06 10.73
N LEU A 272 9.97 16.90 9.71
CA LEU A 272 11.13 17.16 8.87
C LEU A 272 12.02 18.24 9.49
N GLN A 273 13.31 17.95 9.55
CA GLN A 273 14.31 18.94 9.92
C GLN A 273 14.39 20.06 8.87
N VAL A 274 14.90 21.21 9.25
CA VAL A 274 15.07 22.36 8.34
C VAL A 274 15.86 21.99 7.08
N THR A 275 16.84 21.12 7.22
CA THR A 275 17.64 20.58 6.11
C THR A 275 16.80 19.74 5.14
N ASP A 276 15.91 18.88 5.66
CA ASP A 276 15.04 18.01 4.87
C ASP A 276 14.02 18.85 4.09
N ARG A 277 13.40 19.82 4.76
CA ARG A 277 12.50 20.80 4.13
C ARG A 277 13.20 21.60 3.03
N SER A 278 14.44 22.03 3.28
CA SER A 278 15.26 22.73 2.29
C SER A 278 15.57 21.86 1.08
N LEU A 279 15.81 20.55 1.28
CA LEU A 279 15.99 19.59 0.20
C LEU A 279 14.72 19.43 -0.62
N LEU A 280 13.56 19.24 0.02
CA LEU A 280 12.27 19.11 -0.65
C LEU A 280 11.91 20.36 -1.46
N ILE A 281 12.10 21.55 -0.89
CA ILE A 281 11.87 22.82 -1.61
C ILE A 281 12.82 22.94 -2.81
N THR A 282 14.08 22.49 -2.66
CA THR A 282 15.04 22.49 -3.77
C THR A 282 14.59 21.55 -4.89
N LEU A 283 14.19 20.33 -4.57
CA LEU A 283 13.65 19.37 -5.53
C LEU A 283 12.43 19.92 -6.26
N PHE A 284 11.46 20.43 -5.53
CA PHE A 284 10.24 21.02 -6.07
C PHE A 284 10.51 22.21 -7.01
N SER A 285 11.52 23.03 -6.69
CA SER A 285 11.90 24.19 -7.51
C SER A 285 12.65 23.83 -8.79
N LEU A 286 13.18 22.62 -8.91
CA LEU A 286 13.98 22.19 -10.07
C LEU A 286 13.17 21.49 -11.16
N SER A 287 12.25 20.62 -10.79
CA SER A 287 11.44 19.87 -11.74
C SER A 287 10.25 19.20 -11.08
N ASN A 288 9.20 18.93 -11.86
CA ASN A 288 8.07 18.07 -11.50
C ASN A 288 8.30 16.59 -11.88
N THR A 289 9.46 16.25 -12.41
CA THR A 289 9.82 14.92 -12.89
C THR A 289 11.21 14.53 -12.40
N GLU A 290 12.00 13.87 -13.23
CA GLU A 290 13.37 13.48 -12.89
C GLU A 290 14.33 14.67 -12.85
N VAL A 291 15.23 14.67 -11.86
CA VAL A 291 16.32 15.63 -11.73
C VAL A 291 17.62 14.88 -11.47
N SER A 292 18.70 15.28 -12.13
CA SER A 292 20.00 14.64 -11.90
C SER A 292 20.50 14.92 -10.46
N TYR A 293 21.08 13.91 -9.83
CA TYR A 293 21.65 14.02 -8.48
C TYR A 293 22.64 15.19 -8.35
N GLU A 294 23.53 15.39 -9.34
CA GLU A 294 24.52 16.45 -9.33
C GLU A 294 23.88 17.85 -9.31
N LEU A 295 22.80 18.05 -10.06
CA LEU A 295 22.05 19.31 -10.07
C LEU A 295 21.38 19.56 -8.72
N VAL A 296 20.69 18.54 -8.17
CA VAL A 296 20.07 18.62 -6.83
C VAL A 296 21.10 18.98 -5.79
N LYS A 297 22.22 18.22 -5.74
CA LYS A 297 23.30 18.45 -4.79
C LYS A 297 23.85 19.88 -4.88
N LYS A 298 24.13 20.36 -6.08
CA LYS A 298 24.65 21.73 -6.30
C LYS A 298 23.66 22.80 -5.83
N CYS A 299 22.40 22.67 -6.15
CA CYS A 299 21.36 23.62 -5.76
C CYS A 299 21.08 23.58 -4.25
N PHE A 300 21.02 22.38 -3.68
CA PHE A 300 20.83 22.19 -2.25
C PHE A 300 21.98 22.78 -1.43
N MET A 301 23.24 22.50 -1.78
CA MET A 301 24.38 23.08 -1.10
C MET A 301 24.40 24.61 -1.14
N LYS A 302 24.00 25.23 -2.25
CA LYS A 302 23.85 26.68 -2.35
C LYS A 302 22.72 27.22 -1.47
N ARG A 303 21.66 26.45 -1.23
CA ARG A 303 20.53 26.86 -0.41
C ARG A 303 20.86 26.84 1.08
N ILE A 304 21.56 25.79 1.55
CA ILE A 304 21.93 25.68 2.98
C ILE A 304 23.11 26.57 3.39
N GLN A 305 23.87 27.13 2.43
CA GLN A 305 24.95 28.10 2.69
C GLN A 305 24.43 29.54 2.81
N ARG A 306 23.15 29.80 2.56
CA ARG A 306 22.47 31.08 2.75
C ARG A 306 21.70 31.11 4.06
#